data_5071ea463ce8011a12236e049e03f57e
#
_entry.id   5071ea463ce8011a12236e049e03f57e
#
_cell.length_a   1.000
_cell.length_b   1.000
_cell.length_c   1.000
_cell.angle_alpha   90.00
_cell.angle_beta   90.00
_cell.angle_gamma   90.00
#
_symmetry.space_group_name_H-M   'P 1'
#
loop_
_entity.id
_entity.type
_entity.pdbx_description
1 polymer ?
#
loop_
_entity_poly.entity_id
_entity_poly.type
_entity_poly.pdbx_seq_one_letter_code
_entity_poly.pdbx_strand_id
1 'polypeptide(L)'
;MKSNEYIRGSDFVQANMYITCNICGAVCNLKYQMGFSKKHPIRYKCTCGISIRGIYQEDIGIRFENATKDKKDGLPDFVVHSSGELLTIPPYAVNSAEDIMMPTTFILATQMMEYERFRREFTHIISYRDNQYPIVRAVNELYNANNIVMLKKTIQEHYDKEGLLFPLNNEADILRAVSMINQFQFLDYDGKGTTRKVTDLYMETCKNHSKEVNDFVLFLSHLNRIQMWKKRIYNLNDQIFSKIDLLIPAIGLDYYKEGKDELLSGAFSITTTSFEEIKQIYVDLYELICELLIVIIGFDNIILKNDFNVINAVKGLNVSSLSDVPNMRKKANVLKLVDFNAPLEKLLYPCLNPDIRNSIGHFSYDSEETAGGKGQIIRFYEVNDRTKYTDVSLVQICYDIWQMYKCLGIFNELIYHLEIQELSKGQTTRLSLKPFLVHT
;
A
#
# COMPACT_ATOMS: atom_id res chain seq x y z
N MET A 1 17.40 -16.81 -37.31
CA MET A 1 18.51 -16.22 -36.54
C MET A 1 17.99 -15.75 -35.19
N LYS A 2 18.57 -16.24 -34.12
CA LYS A 2 18.14 -16.03 -32.74
C LYS A 2 18.67 -14.68 -32.26
N SER A 3 17.86 -13.64 -32.18
CA SER A 3 18.22 -12.36 -31.58
C SER A 3 17.44 -12.13 -30.29
N ASN A 4 17.64 -13.02 -29.32
CA ASN A 4 17.34 -12.71 -27.93
C ASN A 4 18.69 -12.76 -27.21
N GLU A 5 19.41 -11.65 -27.21
CA GLU A 5 20.55 -11.50 -26.33
C GLU A 5 20.05 -11.33 -24.91
N TYR A 6 19.99 -12.43 -24.18
CA TYR A 6 19.79 -12.43 -22.74
C TYR A 6 21.15 -12.24 -22.09
N ILE A 7 21.41 -11.08 -21.52
CA ILE A 7 22.58 -10.87 -20.67
C ILE A 7 22.24 -11.45 -19.29
N ARG A 8 22.80 -12.62 -18.98
CA ARG A 8 22.77 -13.20 -17.63
C ARG A 8 23.92 -12.63 -16.81
N GLY A 9 23.68 -11.52 -16.13
CA GLY A 9 24.43 -11.18 -14.91
C GLY A 9 23.61 -11.73 -13.74
N SER A 10 24.25 -12.39 -12.83
CA SER A 10 23.77 -13.22 -11.72
C SER A 10 22.36 -13.02 -11.16
N ASP A 11 21.30 -12.80 -11.74
CA ASP A 11 19.88 -12.80 -11.30
C ASP A 11 18.99 -11.80 -12.07
N PHE A 12 19.53 -11.05 -13.03
CA PHE A 12 18.73 -10.16 -13.87
C PHE A 12 18.76 -10.65 -15.32
N VAL A 13 17.59 -10.87 -15.87
CA VAL A 13 17.43 -11.07 -17.29
C VAL A 13 16.89 -9.79 -17.90
N GLN A 14 17.71 -9.14 -18.74
CA GLN A 14 17.29 -7.99 -19.51
C GLN A 14 16.94 -8.42 -20.92
N ALA A 15 15.78 -8.01 -21.40
CA ALA A 15 15.38 -8.16 -22.78
C ALA A 15 15.31 -6.79 -23.48
N ASN A 16 15.86 -6.71 -24.67
CA ASN A 16 15.66 -5.60 -25.58
C ASN A 16 14.70 -6.02 -26.69
N MET A 17 13.68 -5.21 -26.94
CA MET A 17 12.74 -5.48 -28.00
C MET A 17 12.23 -4.19 -28.67
N TYR A 18 11.91 -4.28 -29.93
CA TYR A 18 11.26 -3.20 -30.67
C TYR A 18 9.76 -3.41 -30.62
N ILE A 19 9.04 -2.34 -30.29
CA ILE A 19 7.59 -2.31 -30.14
C ILE A 19 7.05 -1.18 -31.01
N THR A 20 6.17 -1.50 -31.94
CA THR A 20 5.55 -0.53 -32.85
C THR A 20 4.15 -0.18 -32.35
N CYS A 21 3.86 1.10 -32.20
CA CYS A 21 2.54 1.60 -31.85
C CYS A 21 1.56 1.35 -33.01
N ASN A 22 0.44 0.68 -32.74
CA ASN A 22 -0.54 0.35 -33.77
C ASN A 22 -1.33 1.58 -34.27
N ILE A 23 -1.22 2.74 -33.57
CA ILE A 23 -1.96 3.96 -33.90
C ILE A 23 -1.14 4.89 -34.80
N CYS A 24 0.10 5.18 -34.42
CA CYS A 24 0.92 6.17 -35.16
C CYS A 24 2.14 5.56 -35.86
N GLY A 25 2.43 4.28 -35.66
CA GLY A 25 3.57 3.61 -36.23
C GLY A 25 4.92 3.94 -35.55
N ALA A 26 4.94 4.78 -34.51
CA ALA A 26 6.17 5.08 -33.78
C ALA A 26 6.77 3.83 -33.13
N VAL A 27 8.08 3.71 -33.20
CA VAL A 27 8.83 2.55 -32.73
C VAL A 27 9.55 2.86 -31.43
N CYS A 28 9.27 2.06 -30.45
CA CYS A 28 9.93 2.09 -29.13
C CYS A 28 10.98 0.99 -29.04
N ASN A 29 12.17 1.29 -28.52
CA ASN A 29 13.06 0.29 -27.95
C ASN A 29 12.70 0.09 -26.48
N LEU A 30 12.06 -1.01 -26.18
CA LEU A 30 11.71 -1.40 -24.82
C LEU A 30 12.86 -2.19 -24.21
N LYS A 31 13.52 -1.59 -23.23
CA LYS A 31 14.51 -2.26 -22.37
C LYS A 31 13.78 -2.77 -21.14
N TYR A 32 13.54 -4.05 -21.12
CA TYR A 32 12.71 -4.70 -20.11
C TYR A 32 13.58 -5.54 -19.17
N GLN A 33 13.44 -5.28 -17.86
CA GLN A 33 14.07 -6.07 -16.82
C GLN A 33 13.09 -7.11 -16.29
N MET A 34 13.48 -8.38 -16.32
CA MET A 34 12.82 -9.48 -15.64
C MET A 34 13.54 -9.71 -14.30
N GLY A 35 12.80 -9.83 -13.24
CA GLY A 35 13.31 -10.06 -11.89
C GLY A 35 12.68 -11.28 -11.24
N PHE A 36 12.38 -11.17 -9.94
CA PHE A 36 11.88 -12.29 -9.12
C PHE A 36 10.38 -12.59 -9.29
N SER A 37 9.59 -11.65 -9.82
CA SER A 37 8.16 -11.88 -10.05
C SER A 37 7.92 -12.55 -11.39
N LYS A 38 7.02 -13.53 -11.42
CA LYS A 38 6.64 -14.26 -12.66
C LYS A 38 5.71 -13.47 -13.55
N LYS A 39 5.16 -12.37 -13.07
CA LYS A 39 4.19 -11.55 -13.77
C LYS A 39 4.49 -10.07 -13.54
N HIS A 40 4.72 -9.32 -14.61
CA HIS A 40 5.03 -7.89 -14.57
C HIS A 40 4.13 -7.11 -15.50
N PRO A 41 3.34 -6.16 -15.01
CA PRO A 41 2.66 -5.17 -15.85
C PRO A 41 3.67 -4.25 -16.53
N ILE A 42 3.35 -3.78 -17.74
CA ILE A 42 4.14 -2.79 -18.48
C ILE A 42 3.18 -1.69 -18.92
N ARG A 43 3.47 -0.44 -18.54
CA ARG A 43 2.64 0.74 -18.81
C ARG A 43 3.53 1.89 -19.25
N TYR A 44 3.28 2.44 -20.43
CA TYR A 44 3.90 3.67 -20.88
C TYR A 44 3.02 4.36 -21.94
N LYS A 45 3.26 5.65 -22.18
CA LYS A 45 2.60 6.37 -23.28
C LYS A 45 3.50 6.44 -24.49
N CYS A 46 2.90 6.23 -25.66
CA CYS A 46 3.52 6.53 -26.93
C CYS A 46 3.61 8.04 -27.15
N THR A 47 4.49 8.49 -28.05
CA THR A 47 4.63 9.90 -28.45
C THR A 47 3.33 10.52 -28.98
N CYS A 48 2.41 9.71 -29.53
CA CYS A 48 1.07 10.15 -29.94
C CYS A 48 0.07 10.28 -28.78
N GLY A 49 0.46 9.97 -27.54
CA GLY A 49 -0.38 10.06 -26.34
C GLY A 49 -1.18 8.79 -26.02
N ILE A 50 -1.21 7.78 -26.92
CA ILE A 50 -1.92 6.53 -26.62
C ILE A 50 -1.18 5.74 -25.54
N SER A 51 -1.93 5.15 -24.61
CA SER A 51 -1.38 4.26 -23.59
C SER A 51 -1.07 2.89 -24.19
N ILE A 52 0.18 2.47 -24.06
CA ILE A 52 0.63 1.12 -24.37
C ILE A 52 0.58 0.31 -23.08
N ARG A 53 -0.18 -0.76 -23.09
CA ARG A 53 -0.31 -1.69 -21.97
C ARG A 53 0.26 -3.04 -22.37
N GLY A 54 1.15 -3.54 -21.55
CA GLY A 54 1.73 -4.87 -21.71
C GLY A 54 1.65 -5.65 -20.41
N ILE A 55 1.82 -6.95 -20.54
CA ILE A 55 2.03 -7.85 -19.43
C ILE A 55 3.06 -8.90 -19.84
N TYR A 56 4.11 -9.01 -19.03
CA TYR A 56 5.00 -10.16 -19.08
C TYR A 56 4.47 -11.25 -18.14
N GLN A 57 4.49 -12.48 -18.64
CA GLN A 57 4.22 -13.67 -17.85
C GLN A 57 5.22 -14.75 -18.23
N GLU A 58 5.88 -15.38 -17.25
CA GLU A 58 7.03 -16.28 -17.46
C GLU A 58 6.78 -17.33 -18.54
N ASP A 59 5.65 -18.00 -18.50
CA ASP A 59 5.33 -19.11 -19.43
C ASP A 59 4.77 -18.65 -20.79
N ILE A 60 4.38 -17.38 -20.91
CA ILE A 60 3.64 -16.85 -22.08
C ILE A 60 4.46 -15.82 -22.84
N GLY A 61 5.42 -15.16 -22.18
CA GLY A 61 6.15 -14.02 -22.69
C GLY A 61 5.38 -12.71 -22.55
N ILE A 62 5.65 -11.73 -23.41
CA ILE A 62 5.03 -10.40 -23.34
C ILE A 62 3.90 -10.28 -24.37
N ARG A 63 2.75 -9.77 -23.92
CA ARG A 63 1.61 -9.38 -24.76
C ARG A 63 1.36 -7.89 -24.59
N PHE A 64 0.97 -7.22 -25.68
CA PHE A 64 0.68 -5.77 -25.68
C PHE A 64 -0.74 -5.49 -26.18
N GLU A 65 -1.34 -4.41 -25.64
CA GLU A 65 -2.47 -3.70 -26.20
C GLU A 65 -1.96 -2.42 -26.87
N ASN A 66 -2.54 -2.06 -28.01
CA ASN A 66 -2.20 -0.89 -28.83
C ASN A 66 -0.79 -0.92 -29.45
N ALA A 67 -0.10 -2.05 -29.37
CA ALA A 67 1.23 -2.18 -29.96
C ALA A 67 1.53 -3.62 -30.38
N THR A 68 2.46 -3.78 -31.31
CA THR A 68 2.97 -5.08 -31.77
C THR A 68 4.47 -5.16 -31.60
N LYS A 69 4.96 -6.37 -31.28
CA LYS A 69 6.39 -6.65 -31.27
C LYS A 69 6.86 -6.73 -32.71
N ASP A 70 7.89 -5.95 -33.04
CA ASP A 70 8.44 -5.88 -34.39
C ASP A 70 9.92 -6.26 -34.44
N LYS A 71 10.40 -6.65 -35.63
CA LYS A 71 11.82 -6.77 -35.95
C LYS A 71 12.17 -5.58 -36.81
N LYS A 72 12.58 -4.48 -36.21
CA LYS A 72 12.92 -3.31 -37.01
C LYS A 72 14.43 -3.22 -37.24
N ASP A 73 14.78 -2.97 -38.49
CA ASP A 73 16.10 -2.49 -38.89
C ASP A 73 16.08 -0.97 -38.84
N GLY A 74 16.88 -0.36 -37.96
CA GLY A 74 17.01 1.09 -37.84
C GLY A 74 16.87 1.62 -36.41
N LEU A 75 17.04 2.95 -36.28
CA LEU A 75 16.90 3.63 -34.99
C LEU A 75 15.41 3.68 -34.57
N PRO A 76 15.06 3.37 -33.32
CA PRO A 76 13.72 3.59 -32.77
C PRO A 76 13.48 5.10 -32.60
N ASP A 77 12.23 5.51 -32.45
CA ASP A 77 11.87 6.90 -32.19
C ASP A 77 12.15 7.29 -30.72
N PHE A 78 12.00 6.33 -29.80
CA PHE A 78 12.24 6.56 -28.37
C PHE A 78 12.61 5.27 -27.63
N VAL A 79 13.15 5.42 -26.42
CA VAL A 79 13.49 4.32 -25.51
C VAL A 79 12.60 4.37 -24.31
N VAL A 80 12.15 3.20 -23.86
CA VAL A 80 11.45 2.98 -22.59
C VAL A 80 12.23 1.96 -21.77
N HIS A 81 12.59 2.33 -20.56
CA HIS A 81 13.05 1.38 -19.55
C HIS A 81 11.85 0.88 -18.75
N SER A 82 11.70 -0.41 -18.60
CA SER A 82 10.59 -1.02 -17.84
C SER A 82 11.10 -2.08 -16.89
N SER A 83 10.63 -2.01 -15.65
CA SER A 83 10.91 -3.00 -14.62
C SER A 83 9.64 -3.27 -13.80
N GLY A 84 9.40 -4.53 -13.47
CA GLY A 84 8.36 -4.92 -12.52
C GLY A 84 8.73 -4.66 -11.05
N GLU A 85 9.98 -4.32 -10.76
CA GLU A 85 10.54 -4.30 -9.42
C GLU A 85 11.20 -2.98 -9.03
N LEU A 86 11.79 -2.29 -10.00
CA LEU A 86 12.60 -1.10 -9.75
C LEU A 86 12.03 0.13 -10.46
N LEU A 87 12.29 1.29 -9.89
CA LEU A 87 12.06 2.56 -10.57
C LEU A 87 12.98 2.66 -11.81
N THR A 88 12.48 3.33 -12.82
CA THR A 88 13.16 3.54 -14.09
C THR A 88 13.30 5.02 -14.41
N ILE A 89 14.10 5.37 -15.40
CA ILE A 89 14.09 6.73 -15.94
C ILE A 89 12.86 6.93 -16.84
N PRO A 90 12.38 8.18 -16.98
CA PRO A 90 11.34 8.50 -17.95
C PRO A 90 11.72 8.11 -19.38
N PRO A 91 10.75 7.82 -20.26
CA PRO A 91 10.99 7.60 -21.68
C PRO A 91 11.70 8.80 -22.33
N TYR A 92 12.62 8.55 -23.24
CA TYR A 92 13.37 9.59 -23.93
C TYR A 92 13.49 9.34 -25.43
N ALA A 93 13.58 10.42 -26.23
CA ALA A 93 13.72 10.36 -27.67
C ALA A 93 15.11 9.86 -28.06
N VAL A 94 15.21 9.15 -29.20
CA VAL A 94 16.45 8.66 -29.77
C VAL A 94 16.90 9.63 -30.84
N ASN A 95 18.10 10.21 -30.68
CA ASN A 95 18.75 11.10 -31.65
C ASN A 95 19.96 10.43 -32.30
N SER A 96 20.55 9.44 -31.64
CA SER A 96 21.73 8.73 -32.10
C SER A 96 21.74 7.26 -31.67
N ALA A 97 22.63 6.46 -32.23
CA ALA A 97 22.83 5.08 -31.80
C ALA A 97 23.34 4.97 -30.36
N GLU A 98 24.01 6.00 -29.85
CA GLU A 98 24.52 6.04 -28.47
C GLU A 98 23.39 6.09 -27.47
N ASP A 99 22.27 6.75 -27.78
CA ASP A 99 21.10 6.80 -26.92
C ASP A 99 20.51 5.41 -26.62
N ILE A 100 20.61 4.49 -27.59
CA ILE A 100 20.18 3.10 -27.42
C ILE A 100 21.16 2.31 -26.56
N MET A 101 22.43 2.70 -26.55
CA MET A 101 23.50 2.02 -25.81
C MET A 101 23.58 2.44 -24.35
N MET A 102 22.81 3.46 -23.92
CA MET A 102 22.81 3.88 -22.51
C MET A 102 22.58 2.68 -21.58
N PRO A 103 23.44 2.52 -20.54
CA PRO A 103 23.28 1.46 -19.57
C PRO A 103 21.92 1.57 -18.88
N THR A 104 21.36 0.44 -18.51
CA THR A 104 20.07 0.42 -17.83
C THR A 104 20.21 0.99 -16.44
N THR A 105 19.21 1.78 -16.01
CA THR A 105 19.10 2.33 -14.66
C THR A 105 19.05 1.27 -13.58
N PHE A 106 18.83 0.01 -13.93
CA PHE A 106 18.77 -1.12 -12.99
C PHE A 106 20.06 -1.32 -12.22
N ILE A 107 21.23 -1.16 -12.87
CA ILE A 107 22.53 -1.28 -12.19
C ILE A 107 22.67 -0.18 -11.12
N LEU A 108 22.27 1.06 -11.45
CA LEU A 108 22.32 2.17 -10.51
C LEU A 108 21.36 1.94 -9.34
N ALA A 109 20.12 1.54 -9.61
CA ALA A 109 19.14 1.26 -8.58
C ALA A 109 19.62 0.19 -7.59
N THR A 110 20.23 -0.91 -8.08
CA THR A 110 20.76 -1.97 -7.22
C THR A 110 21.94 -1.52 -6.36
N GLN A 111 22.69 -0.53 -6.79
CA GLN A 111 23.78 0.06 -5.99
C GLN A 111 23.28 1.04 -4.92
N MET A 112 22.17 1.73 -5.18
CA MET A 112 21.60 2.74 -4.29
C MET A 112 20.70 2.15 -3.20
N MET A 113 20.26 0.90 -3.31
CA MET A 113 19.32 0.25 -2.38
C MET A 113 19.91 -1.01 -1.75
N GLU A 114 19.27 -1.48 -0.68
CA GLU A 114 19.52 -2.81 -0.08
C GLU A 114 18.84 -3.91 -0.91
N TYR A 115 19.30 -4.08 -2.18
CA TYR A 115 18.60 -4.86 -3.17
C TYR A 115 18.36 -6.33 -2.74
N GLU A 116 19.35 -6.99 -2.15
CA GLU A 116 19.21 -8.38 -1.71
C GLU A 116 18.17 -8.55 -0.58
N ARG A 117 18.08 -7.55 0.30
CA ARG A 117 17.04 -7.51 1.33
C ARG A 117 15.67 -7.32 0.69
N PHE A 118 15.54 -6.35 -0.20
CA PHE A 118 14.32 -6.09 -0.97
C PHE A 118 13.85 -7.33 -1.72
N ARG A 119 14.74 -7.95 -2.50
CA ARG A 119 14.45 -9.17 -3.26
C ARG A 119 13.96 -10.31 -2.35
N ARG A 120 14.66 -10.58 -1.27
CA ARG A 120 14.30 -11.65 -0.32
C ARG A 120 12.91 -11.40 0.28
N GLU A 121 12.67 -10.21 0.82
CA GLU A 121 11.40 -9.88 1.47
C GLU A 121 10.24 -9.89 0.46
N PHE A 122 10.46 -9.35 -0.74
CA PHE A 122 9.42 -9.35 -1.78
C PHE A 122 9.14 -10.73 -2.37
N THR A 123 10.13 -11.60 -2.51
CA THR A 123 9.89 -12.99 -2.90
C THR A 123 8.95 -13.67 -1.90
N HIS A 124 9.14 -13.42 -0.61
CA HIS A 124 8.23 -13.94 0.41
C HIS A 124 6.82 -13.36 0.31
N ILE A 125 6.69 -12.05 0.06
CA ILE A 125 5.39 -11.38 -0.13
C ILE A 125 4.64 -11.95 -1.33
N ILE A 126 5.32 -12.13 -2.46
CA ILE A 126 4.73 -12.71 -3.67
C ILE A 126 4.32 -14.18 -3.43
N SER A 127 5.19 -14.96 -2.80
CA SER A 127 4.87 -16.35 -2.42
C SER A 127 3.67 -16.41 -1.46
N TYR A 128 3.61 -15.53 -0.48
CA TYR A 128 2.47 -15.42 0.42
C TYR A 128 1.18 -15.08 -0.33
N ARG A 129 1.22 -14.08 -1.22
CA ARG A 129 0.09 -13.70 -2.06
C ARG A 129 -0.44 -14.86 -2.88
N ASP A 130 0.45 -15.62 -3.50
CA ASP A 130 0.06 -16.67 -4.45
C ASP A 130 -0.42 -17.95 -3.75
N ASN A 131 0.13 -18.26 -2.57
CA ASN A 131 -0.11 -19.53 -1.89
C ASN A 131 -1.01 -19.42 -0.65
N GLN A 132 -0.85 -18.36 0.15
CA GLN A 132 -1.53 -18.23 1.45
C GLN A 132 -2.73 -17.28 1.39
N TYR A 133 -2.61 -16.19 0.65
CA TYR A 133 -3.63 -15.15 0.64
C TYR A 133 -5.03 -15.61 0.18
N PRO A 134 -5.20 -16.57 -0.75
CA PRO A 134 -6.52 -17.12 -1.07
C PRO A 134 -7.24 -17.71 0.15
N ILE A 135 -6.50 -18.31 1.08
CA ILE A 135 -7.06 -18.84 2.33
C ILE A 135 -7.43 -17.70 3.29
N VAL A 136 -6.58 -16.68 3.40
CA VAL A 136 -6.86 -15.47 4.21
C VAL A 136 -8.16 -14.81 3.73
N ARG A 137 -8.33 -14.68 2.42
CA ARG A 137 -9.57 -14.16 1.81
C ARG A 137 -10.78 -15.02 2.22
N ALA A 138 -10.69 -16.33 2.08
CA ALA A 138 -11.78 -17.24 2.47
C ALA A 138 -12.10 -17.13 3.97
N VAL A 139 -11.09 -17.03 4.84
CA VAL A 139 -11.26 -16.80 6.28
C VAL A 139 -12.03 -15.49 6.52
N ASN A 140 -11.67 -14.39 5.85
CA ASN A 140 -12.33 -13.11 6.00
C ASN A 140 -13.78 -13.13 5.49
N GLU A 141 -14.04 -13.77 4.36
CA GLU A 141 -15.38 -13.92 3.80
C GLU A 141 -16.28 -14.72 4.74
N LEU A 142 -15.81 -15.86 5.26
CA LEU A 142 -16.54 -16.71 6.19
C LEU A 142 -16.80 -15.99 7.52
N TYR A 143 -15.81 -15.27 8.04
CA TYR A 143 -15.97 -14.47 9.25
C TYR A 143 -17.01 -13.36 9.05
N ASN A 144 -16.95 -12.60 7.97
CA ASN A 144 -17.91 -11.54 7.64
C ASN A 144 -19.32 -12.07 7.38
N ALA A 145 -19.45 -13.30 6.88
CA ALA A 145 -20.73 -13.99 6.68
C ALA A 145 -21.26 -14.65 7.96
N ASN A 146 -20.55 -14.54 9.08
CA ASN A 146 -20.84 -15.23 10.35
C ASN A 146 -21.00 -16.76 10.20
N ASN A 147 -20.29 -17.36 9.24
CA ASN A 147 -20.32 -18.80 9.02
C ASN A 147 -19.22 -19.49 9.85
N ILE A 148 -19.45 -19.52 11.17
CA ILE A 148 -18.48 -20.00 12.17
C ILE A 148 -18.08 -21.45 11.95
N VAL A 149 -19.01 -22.30 11.50
CA VAL A 149 -18.73 -23.74 11.29
C VAL A 149 -17.70 -23.93 10.16
N MET A 150 -17.94 -23.31 9.01
CA MET A 150 -17.01 -23.38 7.88
C MET A 150 -15.70 -22.63 8.16
N LEU A 151 -15.77 -21.52 8.88
CA LEU A 151 -14.59 -20.75 9.29
C LEU A 151 -13.62 -21.62 10.11
N LYS A 152 -14.13 -22.28 11.17
CA LYS A 152 -13.32 -23.20 12.01
C LYS A 152 -12.69 -24.31 11.16
N LYS A 153 -13.52 -24.95 10.31
CA LYS A 153 -13.05 -26.00 9.42
C LYS A 153 -11.93 -25.53 8.49
N THR A 154 -12.10 -24.36 7.84
CA THR A 154 -11.11 -23.79 6.92
C THR A 154 -9.79 -23.49 7.64
N ILE A 155 -9.86 -22.88 8.83
CA ILE A 155 -8.68 -22.57 9.63
C ILE A 155 -7.93 -23.87 10.00
N GLN A 156 -8.62 -24.87 10.52
CA GLN A 156 -8.03 -26.14 10.93
C GLN A 156 -7.43 -26.91 9.75
N GLU A 157 -8.17 -27.08 8.67
CA GLU A 157 -7.69 -27.83 7.49
C GLU A 157 -6.44 -27.25 6.86
N HIS A 158 -6.25 -25.93 6.95
CA HIS A 158 -5.11 -25.26 6.33
C HIS A 158 -3.94 -25.10 7.32
N TYR A 159 -4.19 -24.47 8.46
CA TYR A 159 -3.11 -24.06 9.38
C TYR A 159 -2.60 -25.20 10.27
N ASP A 160 -3.44 -26.20 10.62
CA ASP A 160 -2.96 -27.36 11.38
C ASP A 160 -1.94 -28.18 10.57
N LYS A 161 -2.08 -28.24 9.25
CA LYS A 161 -1.11 -28.88 8.35
C LYS A 161 0.25 -28.18 8.35
N GLU A 162 0.25 -26.88 8.62
CA GLU A 162 1.46 -26.05 8.72
C GLU A 162 2.02 -26.00 10.16
N GLY A 163 1.42 -26.72 11.08
CA GLY A 163 1.83 -26.74 12.50
C GLY A 163 1.38 -25.53 13.31
N LEU A 164 0.48 -24.68 12.76
CA LEU A 164 -0.09 -23.54 13.43
C LEU A 164 -1.45 -23.92 14.04
N LEU A 165 -1.45 -24.31 15.31
CA LEU A 165 -2.67 -24.72 16.02
C LEU A 165 -3.36 -23.50 16.62
N PHE A 166 -4.51 -23.14 16.07
CA PHE A 166 -5.36 -22.10 16.63
C PHE A 166 -6.44 -22.68 17.56
N PRO A 167 -6.52 -22.26 18.84
CA PRO A 167 -7.70 -22.52 19.65
C PRO A 167 -8.92 -21.88 19.00
N LEU A 168 -10.03 -22.63 18.86
CA LEU A 168 -11.26 -22.15 18.24
C LEU A 168 -12.49 -22.50 19.12
N ASN A 169 -12.33 -22.50 20.45
CA ASN A 169 -13.32 -22.97 21.39
C ASN A 169 -14.48 -21.98 21.59
N ASN A 170 -14.17 -20.69 21.59
CA ASN A 170 -15.10 -19.60 21.87
C ASN A 170 -14.88 -18.43 20.90
N GLU A 171 -15.70 -17.40 21.02
CA GLU A 171 -15.67 -16.23 20.14
C GLU A 171 -14.34 -15.46 20.21
N ALA A 172 -13.75 -15.32 21.41
CA ALA A 172 -12.47 -14.66 21.58
C ALA A 172 -11.31 -15.42 20.92
N ASP A 173 -11.34 -16.77 20.97
CA ASP A 173 -10.38 -17.61 20.27
C ASP A 173 -10.48 -17.42 18.76
N ILE A 174 -11.71 -17.40 18.23
CA ILE A 174 -11.96 -17.19 16.79
C ILE A 174 -11.49 -15.82 16.35
N LEU A 175 -11.85 -14.78 17.10
CA LEU A 175 -11.41 -13.41 16.82
C LEU A 175 -9.89 -13.31 16.80
N ARG A 176 -9.21 -13.93 17.76
CA ARG A 176 -7.76 -14.00 17.84
C ARG A 176 -7.16 -14.69 16.61
N ALA A 177 -7.70 -15.86 16.25
CA ALA A 177 -7.22 -16.60 15.08
C ALA A 177 -7.35 -15.77 13.79
N VAL A 178 -8.53 -15.18 13.55
CA VAL A 178 -8.77 -14.32 12.38
C VAL A 178 -7.86 -13.11 12.36
N SER A 179 -7.64 -12.45 13.51
CA SER A 179 -6.73 -11.31 13.61
C SER A 179 -5.29 -11.70 13.33
N MET A 180 -4.79 -12.80 13.91
CA MET A 180 -3.43 -13.30 13.65
C MET A 180 -3.23 -13.66 12.19
N ILE A 181 -4.18 -14.35 11.57
CA ILE A 181 -4.13 -14.70 10.13
C ILE A 181 -4.04 -13.43 9.27
N ASN A 182 -4.80 -12.40 9.61
CA ASN A 182 -4.74 -11.12 8.90
C ASN A 182 -3.46 -10.33 9.20
N GLN A 183 -2.88 -10.47 10.37
CA GLN A 183 -1.67 -9.74 10.75
C GLN A 183 -0.45 -10.13 9.90
N PHE A 184 -0.39 -11.34 9.38
CA PHE A 184 0.68 -11.76 8.47
C PHE A 184 0.80 -10.88 7.21
N GLN A 185 -0.28 -10.22 6.77
CA GLN A 185 -0.28 -9.29 5.62
C GLN A 185 0.41 -7.97 5.94
N PHE A 186 0.36 -7.55 7.22
CA PHE A 186 0.92 -6.30 7.70
C PHE A 186 2.29 -6.49 8.34
N LEU A 187 2.98 -7.59 8.00
CA LEU A 187 4.32 -7.83 8.50
C LEU A 187 5.18 -6.58 8.35
N ASP A 188 5.96 -6.32 9.36
CA ASP A 188 6.86 -5.18 9.49
C ASP A 188 7.98 -5.26 8.45
N TYR A 189 7.66 -4.96 7.21
CA TYR A 189 8.61 -5.03 6.09
C TYR A 189 9.79 -4.09 6.25
N ASP A 190 9.67 -3.08 7.12
CA ASP A 190 10.77 -2.16 7.43
C ASP A 190 11.57 -2.57 8.68
N GLY A 191 11.22 -3.67 9.33
CA GLY A 191 11.90 -4.21 10.51
C GLY A 191 11.78 -3.33 11.76
N LYS A 192 10.84 -2.37 11.79
CA LYS A 192 10.68 -1.43 12.92
C LYS A 192 9.87 -1.99 14.08
N GLY A 193 9.26 -3.13 13.93
CA GLY A 193 8.41 -3.75 14.95
C GLY A 193 7.20 -2.90 15.32
N THR A 194 6.60 -2.20 14.33
CA THR A 194 5.53 -1.22 14.56
C THR A 194 4.31 -1.86 15.21
N THR A 195 3.87 -3.02 14.73
CA THR A 195 2.74 -3.76 15.32
C THR A 195 2.99 -4.11 16.78
N ARG A 196 4.19 -4.59 17.09
CA ARG A 196 4.58 -4.90 18.48
C ARG A 196 4.55 -3.65 19.37
N LYS A 197 5.03 -2.51 18.87
CA LYS A 197 4.98 -1.24 19.61
C LYS A 197 3.54 -0.81 19.91
N VAL A 198 2.63 -1.01 18.94
CA VAL A 198 1.20 -0.74 19.15
C VAL A 198 0.63 -1.63 20.24
N THR A 199 0.90 -2.93 20.21
CA THR A 199 0.47 -3.89 21.25
C THR A 199 1.03 -3.50 22.62
N ASP A 200 2.34 -3.21 22.70
CA ASP A 200 3.00 -2.83 23.96
C ASP A 200 2.39 -1.55 24.56
N LEU A 201 2.18 -0.51 23.72
CA LEU A 201 1.54 0.75 24.14
C LEU A 201 0.09 0.52 24.59
N TYR A 202 -0.67 -0.29 23.85
CA TYR A 202 -2.04 -0.63 24.24
C TYR A 202 -2.08 -1.32 25.60
N MET A 203 -1.25 -2.34 25.80
CA MET A 203 -1.19 -3.11 27.05
C MET A 203 -0.77 -2.25 28.25
N GLU A 204 0.21 -1.36 28.06
CA GLU A 204 0.64 -0.40 29.07
C GLU A 204 -0.49 0.57 29.42
N THR A 205 -1.20 1.09 28.41
CA THR A 205 -2.34 2.00 28.61
C THR A 205 -3.46 1.30 29.37
N CYS A 206 -3.82 0.07 29.03
CA CYS A 206 -4.81 -0.71 29.75
C CYS A 206 -4.43 -0.95 31.21
N LYS A 207 -3.14 -1.16 31.51
CA LYS A 207 -2.64 -1.35 32.86
C LYS A 207 -2.74 -0.07 33.70
N ASN A 208 -2.39 1.07 33.12
CA ASN A 208 -2.27 2.34 33.83
C ASN A 208 -3.58 3.15 33.86
N HIS A 209 -4.45 3.00 32.85
CA HIS A 209 -5.65 3.80 32.59
C HIS A 209 -6.88 2.91 32.26
N SER A 210 -7.07 1.82 33.02
CA SER A 210 -8.07 0.79 32.75
C SER A 210 -9.50 1.34 32.66
N LYS A 211 -9.86 2.32 33.49
CA LYS A 211 -11.19 2.94 33.47
C LYS A 211 -11.40 3.74 32.19
N GLU A 212 -10.47 4.61 31.86
CA GLU A 212 -10.50 5.52 30.72
C GLU A 212 -10.54 4.73 29.40
N VAL A 213 -9.74 3.66 29.28
CA VAL A 213 -9.78 2.73 28.16
C VAL A 213 -11.16 2.04 28.07
N ASN A 214 -11.74 1.63 29.19
CA ASN A 214 -13.07 1.06 29.22
C ASN A 214 -14.16 2.04 28.77
N ASP A 215 -14.07 3.28 29.20
CA ASP A 215 -15.04 4.32 28.79
C ASP A 215 -14.89 4.62 27.28
N PHE A 216 -13.67 4.62 26.78
CA PHE A 216 -13.40 4.81 25.34
C PHE A 216 -13.91 3.63 24.49
N VAL A 217 -13.69 2.38 24.93
CA VAL A 217 -14.26 1.20 24.24
C VAL A 217 -15.77 1.26 24.20
N LEU A 218 -16.44 1.66 25.29
CA LEU A 218 -17.89 1.85 25.32
C LEU A 218 -18.34 2.94 24.33
N PHE A 219 -17.63 4.05 24.28
CA PHE A 219 -17.92 5.10 23.31
C PHE A 219 -17.83 4.58 21.87
N LEU A 220 -16.74 3.89 21.51
CA LEU A 220 -16.56 3.33 20.16
C LEU A 220 -17.63 2.26 19.83
N SER A 221 -18.00 1.42 20.81
CA SER A 221 -19.08 0.42 20.64
C SER A 221 -20.42 1.08 20.35
N HIS A 222 -20.75 2.17 21.04
CA HIS A 222 -21.98 2.93 20.76
C HIS A 222 -22.01 3.56 19.35
N LEU A 223 -20.85 3.79 18.73
CA LEU A 223 -20.80 4.23 17.32
C LEU A 223 -21.18 3.13 16.32
N ASN A 224 -21.21 1.86 16.75
CA ASN A 224 -21.48 0.68 15.91
C ASN A 224 -20.60 0.61 14.64
N ARG A 225 -19.35 1.08 14.73
CA ARG A 225 -18.47 1.19 13.57
C ARG A 225 -17.32 0.18 13.52
N ILE A 226 -17.00 -0.46 14.64
CA ILE A 226 -15.82 -1.35 14.74
C ILE A 226 -15.88 -2.47 13.70
N GLN A 227 -17.01 -3.17 13.60
CA GLN A 227 -17.20 -4.24 12.62
C GLN A 227 -17.16 -3.72 11.17
N MET A 228 -17.73 -2.54 10.92
CA MET A 228 -17.67 -1.90 9.60
C MET A 228 -16.23 -1.53 9.22
N TRP A 229 -15.46 -0.96 10.14
CA TRP A 229 -14.05 -0.62 9.92
C TRP A 229 -13.21 -1.86 9.62
N LYS A 230 -13.37 -2.92 10.41
CA LYS A 230 -12.69 -4.20 10.20
C LYS A 230 -12.98 -4.79 8.82
N LYS A 231 -14.27 -4.82 8.43
CA LYS A 231 -14.64 -5.27 7.09
C LYS A 231 -14.02 -4.42 5.98
N ARG A 232 -13.96 -3.09 6.15
CA ARG A 232 -13.32 -2.20 5.18
C ARG A 232 -11.81 -2.39 5.11
N ILE A 233 -11.13 -2.60 6.25
CA ILE A 233 -9.70 -2.94 6.28
C ILE A 233 -9.46 -4.22 5.47
N TYR A 234 -10.23 -5.26 5.67
CA TYR A 234 -10.08 -6.53 4.94
C TYR A 234 -10.35 -6.37 3.44
N ASN A 235 -11.36 -5.59 3.06
CA ASN A 235 -11.65 -5.32 1.65
C ASN A 235 -10.52 -4.53 0.96
N LEU A 236 -9.94 -3.53 1.65
CA LEU A 236 -8.82 -2.78 1.12
C LEU A 236 -7.54 -3.61 1.02
N ASN A 237 -7.31 -4.48 2.00
CA ASN A 237 -6.25 -5.46 1.90
C ASN A 237 -6.38 -6.32 0.66
N ASP A 238 -7.58 -6.84 0.39
CA ASP A 238 -7.83 -7.66 -0.79
C ASP A 238 -7.55 -6.88 -2.09
N GLN A 239 -7.99 -5.64 -2.18
CA GLN A 239 -7.71 -4.78 -3.32
C GLN A 239 -6.21 -4.55 -3.54
N ILE A 240 -5.46 -4.27 -2.47
CA ILE A 240 -4.02 -3.99 -2.56
C ILE A 240 -3.25 -5.25 -2.90
N PHE A 241 -3.52 -6.38 -2.23
CA PHE A 241 -2.85 -7.63 -2.53
C PHE A 241 -3.10 -8.12 -3.95
N SER A 242 -4.33 -7.95 -4.46
CA SER A 242 -4.65 -8.29 -5.85
C SER A 242 -3.91 -7.43 -6.88
N LYS A 243 -3.45 -6.24 -6.48
CA LYS A 243 -2.78 -5.25 -7.33
C LYS A 243 -1.35 -4.93 -6.90
N ILE A 244 -0.77 -5.71 -6.01
CA ILE A 244 0.56 -5.42 -5.45
C ILE A 244 1.64 -5.31 -6.52
N ASP A 245 1.52 -6.08 -7.62
CA ASP A 245 2.44 -6.01 -8.76
C ASP A 245 2.52 -4.60 -9.39
N LEU A 246 1.47 -3.79 -9.24
CA LEU A 246 1.44 -2.42 -9.73
C LEU A 246 2.30 -1.47 -8.88
N LEU A 247 2.53 -1.82 -7.62
CA LEU A 247 3.13 -0.96 -6.60
C LEU A 247 4.57 -1.35 -6.23
N ILE A 248 5.04 -2.54 -6.61
CA ILE A 248 6.34 -3.08 -6.20
C ILE A 248 7.49 -2.07 -6.36
N PRO A 249 7.66 -1.37 -7.51
CA PRO A 249 8.76 -0.42 -7.65
C PRO A 249 8.71 0.75 -6.64
N ALA A 250 7.52 1.22 -6.28
CA ALA A 250 7.36 2.26 -5.27
C ALA A 250 7.58 1.73 -3.85
N ILE A 251 7.16 0.50 -3.57
CA ILE A 251 7.44 -0.16 -2.28
C ILE A 251 8.96 -0.33 -2.09
N GLY A 252 9.69 -0.57 -3.18
CA GLY A 252 11.15 -0.63 -3.19
C GLY A 252 11.84 0.60 -2.59
N LEU A 253 11.15 1.76 -2.53
CA LEU A 253 11.68 2.99 -1.92
C LEU A 253 12.03 2.86 -0.42
N ASP A 254 11.40 1.95 0.31
CA ASP A 254 11.74 1.69 1.70
C ASP A 254 13.14 1.08 1.88
N TYR A 255 13.73 0.56 0.81
CA TYR A 255 15.04 -0.09 0.78
C TYR A 255 16.16 0.78 0.22
N TYR A 256 15.86 1.98 -0.30
CA TYR A 256 16.89 2.93 -0.71
C TYR A 256 17.56 3.55 0.51
N LYS A 257 18.90 3.62 0.47
CA LYS A 257 19.71 4.14 1.57
C LYS A 257 19.65 5.66 1.65
N GLU A 258 19.64 6.30 0.49
CA GLU A 258 19.69 7.76 0.33
C GLU A 258 18.86 8.20 -0.88
N GLY A 259 18.60 9.50 -1.01
CA GLY A 259 18.03 10.09 -2.23
C GLY A 259 16.53 9.88 -2.43
N LYS A 260 15.76 9.51 -1.39
CA LYS A 260 14.31 9.31 -1.53
C LYS A 260 13.58 10.51 -2.11
N ASP A 261 13.94 11.72 -1.68
CA ASP A 261 13.27 12.94 -2.16
C ASP A 261 13.46 13.14 -3.66
N GLU A 262 14.65 12.83 -4.20
CA GLU A 262 14.92 12.87 -5.63
C GLU A 262 14.11 11.79 -6.37
N LEU A 263 14.06 10.57 -5.84
CA LEU A 263 13.28 9.47 -6.42
C LEU A 263 11.77 9.78 -6.46
N LEU A 264 11.27 10.53 -5.51
CA LEU A 264 9.87 10.96 -5.41
C LEU A 264 9.55 12.21 -6.25
N SER A 265 10.57 12.99 -6.65
CA SER A 265 10.39 14.28 -7.33
C SER A 265 9.85 14.21 -8.77
N GLY A 266 9.85 13.02 -9.39
CA GLY A 266 9.49 12.80 -10.79
C GLY A 266 10.68 12.67 -11.73
N ALA A 267 11.92 12.69 -11.22
CA ALA A 267 13.12 12.33 -11.98
C ALA A 267 13.11 10.84 -12.40
N PHE A 268 12.31 10.04 -11.71
CA PHE A 268 12.12 8.62 -11.99
C PHE A 268 10.68 8.30 -12.38
N SER A 269 10.50 7.14 -12.98
CA SER A 269 9.21 6.65 -13.48
C SER A 269 8.90 5.27 -12.92
N ILE A 270 7.61 4.96 -12.89
CA ILE A 270 7.08 3.64 -12.60
C ILE A 270 6.33 3.13 -13.84
N THR A 271 6.71 1.96 -14.33
CA THR A 271 6.13 1.39 -15.55
C THR A 271 5.23 0.19 -15.28
N THR A 272 4.88 -0.06 -14.03
CA THR A 272 3.96 -1.14 -13.65
C THR A 272 2.51 -0.69 -13.59
N THR A 273 2.27 0.62 -13.47
CA THR A 273 0.92 1.17 -13.27
C THR A 273 0.71 2.49 -14.00
N SER A 274 -0.52 2.97 -13.96
CA SER A 274 -0.93 4.32 -14.33
C SER A 274 -1.75 4.95 -13.19
N PHE A 275 -1.86 6.27 -13.18
CA PHE A 275 -2.65 6.97 -12.17
C PHE A 275 -4.10 6.49 -12.15
N GLU A 276 -4.70 6.25 -13.32
CA GLU A 276 -6.08 5.78 -13.44
C GLU A 276 -6.33 4.41 -12.78
N GLU A 277 -5.30 3.53 -12.75
CA GLU A 277 -5.42 2.20 -12.14
C GLU A 277 -5.37 2.22 -10.61
N ILE A 278 -4.78 3.27 -10.01
CA ILE A 278 -4.51 3.33 -8.55
C ILE A 278 -5.25 4.44 -7.81
N LYS A 279 -5.76 5.48 -8.51
CA LYS A 279 -6.39 6.64 -7.87
C LYS A 279 -7.52 6.29 -6.90
N GLN A 280 -8.33 5.26 -7.23
CA GLN A 280 -9.42 4.84 -6.36
C GLN A 280 -8.90 4.17 -5.07
N ILE A 281 -7.82 3.41 -5.15
CA ILE A 281 -7.17 2.82 -3.97
C ILE A 281 -6.68 3.93 -3.04
N TYR A 282 -6.08 4.98 -3.59
CA TYR A 282 -5.64 6.15 -2.82
C TYR A 282 -6.81 6.79 -2.06
N VAL A 283 -7.93 7.04 -2.74
CA VAL A 283 -9.13 7.64 -2.12
C VAL A 283 -9.70 6.75 -1.02
N ASP A 284 -9.86 5.46 -1.28
CA ASP A 284 -10.47 4.51 -0.36
C ASP A 284 -9.62 4.34 0.92
N LEU A 285 -8.30 4.28 0.78
CA LEU A 285 -7.36 4.26 1.90
C LEU A 285 -7.44 5.55 2.72
N TYR A 286 -7.36 6.70 2.05
CA TYR A 286 -7.43 8.02 2.68
C TYR A 286 -8.71 8.17 3.51
N GLU A 287 -9.87 7.85 2.94
CA GLU A 287 -11.17 7.96 3.62
C GLU A 287 -11.26 7.04 4.83
N LEU A 288 -10.79 5.80 4.71
CA LEU A 288 -10.82 4.87 5.82
C LEU A 288 -9.89 5.31 6.95
N ILE A 289 -8.67 5.74 6.63
CA ILE A 289 -7.71 6.18 7.65
C ILE A 289 -8.26 7.43 8.37
N CYS A 290 -8.82 8.41 7.66
CA CYS A 290 -9.46 9.57 8.30
C CYS A 290 -10.58 9.17 9.28
N GLU A 291 -11.35 8.12 8.99
CA GLU A 291 -12.34 7.61 9.93
C GLU A 291 -11.72 6.90 11.15
N LEU A 292 -10.59 6.21 10.94
CA LEU A 292 -9.90 5.46 11.98
C LEU A 292 -9.04 6.31 12.92
N LEU A 293 -8.68 7.54 12.51
CA LEU A 293 -7.86 8.44 13.34
C LEU A 293 -8.46 8.70 14.72
N ILE A 294 -9.80 8.66 14.84
CA ILE A 294 -10.46 8.80 16.15
C ILE A 294 -9.98 7.76 17.17
N VAL A 295 -9.60 6.57 16.70
CA VAL A 295 -9.11 5.48 17.57
C VAL A 295 -7.75 5.85 18.15
N ILE A 296 -6.81 6.28 17.31
CA ILE A 296 -5.45 6.65 17.73
C ILE A 296 -5.46 7.91 18.59
N ILE A 297 -6.18 8.96 18.17
CA ILE A 297 -6.29 10.21 18.94
C ILE A 297 -6.89 9.94 20.32
N GLY A 298 -7.91 9.08 20.41
CA GLY A 298 -8.52 8.72 21.69
C GLY A 298 -7.54 8.00 22.62
N PHE A 299 -6.76 7.05 22.14
CA PHE A 299 -5.72 6.39 22.93
C PHE A 299 -4.63 7.34 23.35
N ASP A 300 -4.12 8.18 22.46
CA ASP A 300 -3.08 9.15 22.80
C ASP A 300 -3.58 10.20 23.82
N ASN A 301 -4.84 10.60 23.74
CA ASN A 301 -5.46 11.45 24.76
C ASN A 301 -5.54 10.75 26.14
N ILE A 302 -5.86 9.44 26.17
CA ILE A 302 -5.82 8.69 27.44
C ILE A 302 -4.42 8.70 28.02
N ILE A 303 -3.41 8.39 27.22
CA ILE A 303 -2.00 8.35 27.66
C ILE A 303 -1.53 9.71 28.18
N LEU A 304 -1.87 10.79 27.46
CA LEU A 304 -1.31 12.13 27.71
C LEU A 304 -2.16 12.98 28.67
N LYS A 305 -3.49 12.74 28.73
CA LYS A 305 -4.47 13.62 29.40
C LYS A 305 -5.39 12.89 30.37
N ASN A 306 -5.28 11.56 30.51
CA ASN A 306 -6.19 10.70 31.29
C ASN A 306 -7.69 10.81 30.88
N ASP A 307 -7.97 11.24 29.65
CA ASP A 307 -9.35 11.38 29.14
C ASP A 307 -9.31 11.31 27.61
N PHE A 308 -9.97 10.32 27.03
CA PHE A 308 -10.02 10.12 25.58
C PHE A 308 -10.68 11.31 24.85
N ASN A 309 -11.59 12.02 25.53
CA ASN A 309 -12.52 12.97 24.91
C ASN A 309 -11.95 14.41 24.79
N VAL A 310 -10.84 14.70 25.48
CA VAL A 310 -10.23 16.03 25.48
C VAL A 310 -9.47 16.29 24.19
N ILE A 311 -9.86 17.29 23.44
CA ILE A 311 -9.11 17.79 22.29
C ILE A 311 -8.67 19.23 22.50
N ASN A 312 -7.53 19.59 21.91
CA ASN A 312 -7.08 20.98 21.89
C ASN A 312 -7.91 21.79 20.91
N ALA A 313 -8.26 23.01 21.26
CA ALA A 313 -8.98 23.92 20.36
C ALA A 313 -8.13 24.18 19.09
N VAL A 314 -8.70 23.90 17.94
CA VAL A 314 -8.05 24.12 16.64
C VAL A 314 -8.79 25.21 15.89
N LYS A 315 -8.06 26.24 15.44
CA LYS A 315 -8.62 27.36 14.69
C LYS A 315 -9.37 26.86 13.43
N GLY A 316 -10.64 27.23 13.33
CA GLY A 316 -11.50 26.85 12.19
C GLY A 316 -12.14 25.46 12.29
N LEU A 317 -12.02 24.78 13.45
CA LEU A 317 -12.80 23.60 13.79
C LEU A 317 -13.81 23.93 14.89
N ASN A 318 -15.07 23.56 14.64
CA ASN A 318 -16.14 23.70 15.64
C ASN A 318 -16.40 22.34 16.30
N VAL A 319 -15.39 21.80 17.00
CA VAL A 319 -15.46 20.60 17.81
C VAL A 319 -14.83 20.88 19.16
N SER A 320 -15.49 20.47 20.22
CA SER A 320 -15.06 20.68 21.60
C SER A 320 -14.53 19.41 22.26
N SER A 321 -14.83 18.26 21.66
CA SER A 321 -14.50 16.94 22.18
C SER A 321 -14.27 15.93 21.07
N LEU A 322 -13.61 14.81 21.37
CA LEU A 322 -13.42 13.73 20.40
C LEU A 322 -14.77 13.10 20.00
N SER A 323 -15.76 13.11 20.88
CA SER A 323 -17.11 12.61 20.61
C SER A 323 -17.88 13.44 19.55
N ASP A 324 -17.46 14.66 19.25
CA ASP A 324 -18.03 15.48 18.19
C ASP A 324 -17.49 15.10 16.79
N VAL A 325 -16.30 14.45 16.74
CA VAL A 325 -15.61 14.13 15.48
C VAL A 325 -16.43 13.25 14.52
N PRO A 326 -17.18 12.21 14.96
CA PRO A 326 -18.01 11.40 14.07
C PRO A 326 -19.09 12.21 13.33
N ASN A 327 -19.46 13.37 13.85
CA ASN A 327 -20.51 14.24 13.31
C ASN A 327 -19.94 15.37 12.42
N MET A 328 -18.62 15.45 12.26
CA MET A 328 -18.00 16.47 11.41
C MET A 328 -18.44 16.33 9.96
N ARG A 329 -18.88 17.45 9.36
CA ARG A 329 -19.30 17.50 7.95
C ARG A 329 -18.16 17.12 6.98
N LYS A 330 -16.94 17.55 7.29
CA LYS A 330 -15.73 17.25 6.50
C LYS A 330 -14.84 16.31 7.30
N LYS A 331 -14.86 15.03 6.97
CA LYS A 331 -14.07 14.01 7.67
C LYS A 331 -12.57 14.31 7.69
N ALA A 332 -12.03 14.84 6.58
CA ALA A 332 -10.64 15.25 6.48
C ALA A 332 -10.21 16.28 7.55
N ASN A 333 -11.13 16.98 8.19
CA ASN A 333 -10.80 17.90 9.28
C ASN A 333 -10.22 17.19 10.51
N VAL A 334 -10.42 15.89 10.66
CA VAL A 334 -9.79 15.10 11.75
C VAL A 334 -8.26 15.19 11.69
N LEU A 335 -7.67 15.36 10.51
CA LEU A 335 -6.22 15.52 10.33
C LEU A 335 -5.65 16.73 11.09
N LYS A 336 -6.47 17.75 11.33
CA LYS A 336 -6.06 18.93 12.10
C LYS A 336 -5.93 18.66 13.60
N LEU A 337 -6.43 17.51 14.07
CA LEU A 337 -6.37 17.07 15.46
C LEU A 337 -5.17 16.16 15.71
N VAL A 338 -4.51 15.66 14.66
CA VAL A 338 -3.38 14.72 14.76
C VAL A 338 -2.13 15.45 15.26
N ASP A 339 -1.52 14.90 16.30
CA ASP A 339 -0.20 15.32 16.81
C ASP A 339 0.82 14.22 16.58
N PHE A 340 1.59 14.30 15.52
CA PHE A 340 2.61 13.31 15.14
C PHE A 340 3.73 13.14 16.19
N ASN A 341 3.73 13.89 17.29
CA ASN A 341 4.61 13.67 18.44
C ASN A 341 3.98 12.78 19.51
N ALA A 342 2.67 12.54 19.45
CA ALA A 342 1.95 11.68 20.39
C ALA A 342 2.37 10.20 20.25
N PRO A 343 2.25 9.37 21.30
CA PRO A 343 2.82 8.02 21.33
C PRO A 343 2.40 7.09 20.21
N LEU A 344 1.12 7.05 19.81
CA LEU A 344 0.63 6.22 18.72
C LEU A 344 0.63 6.99 17.39
N GLU A 345 0.27 8.26 17.38
CA GLU A 345 0.21 9.07 16.16
C GLU A 345 1.57 9.20 15.47
N LYS A 346 2.68 9.21 16.23
CA LYS A 346 4.05 9.18 15.66
C LYS A 346 4.39 7.89 14.90
N LEU A 347 3.61 6.82 15.07
CA LEU A 347 3.79 5.58 14.32
C LEU A 347 3.12 5.66 12.94
N LEU A 348 2.22 6.63 12.73
CA LEU A 348 1.60 6.86 11.45
C LEU A 348 2.61 7.50 10.47
N TYR A 349 2.38 7.25 9.20
CA TYR A 349 3.17 7.85 8.13
C TYR A 349 2.49 9.13 7.64
N PRO A 350 3.23 10.24 7.42
CA PRO A 350 2.67 11.52 6.98
C PRO A 350 2.35 11.49 5.46
N CYS A 351 1.41 10.64 5.04
CA CYS A 351 1.06 10.40 3.63
C CYS A 351 -0.36 10.87 3.27
N LEU A 352 -1.06 11.50 4.19
CA LEU A 352 -2.46 11.92 4.01
C LEU A 352 -2.54 13.35 3.48
N ASN A 353 -2.81 13.50 2.18
CA ASN A 353 -2.95 14.81 1.55
C ASN A 353 -4.42 15.07 1.13
N PRO A 354 -5.13 15.99 1.84
CA PRO A 354 -6.52 16.30 1.55
C PRO A 354 -6.73 16.96 0.17
N ASP A 355 -5.74 17.68 -0.36
CA ASP A 355 -5.87 18.37 -1.63
C ASP A 355 -5.83 17.37 -2.80
N ILE A 356 -4.96 16.39 -2.75
CA ILE A 356 -4.92 15.28 -3.71
C ILE A 356 -6.27 14.52 -3.69
N ARG A 357 -6.73 14.12 -2.50
CA ARG A 357 -8.00 13.40 -2.36
C ARG A 357 -9.18 14.21 -2.89
N ASN A 358 -9.26 15.50 -2.58
CA ASN A 358 -10.32 16.38 -3.04
C ASN A 358 -10.29 16.55 -4.56
N SER A 359 -9.11 16.76 -5.13
CA SER A 359 -8.94 16.90 -6.57
C SER A 359 -9.36 15.63 -7.32
N ILE A 360 -9.03 14.42 -6.80
CA ILE A 360 -9.51 13.16 -7.38
C ILE A 360 -11.04 13.08 -7.30
N GLY A 361 -11.62 13.36 -6.13
CA GLY A 361 -13.07 13.27 -5.89
C GLY A 361 -13.90 14.24 -6.72
N HIS A 362 -13.32 15.37 -7.14
CA HIS A 362 -13.97 16.38 -7.96
C HIS A 362 -13.52 16.40 -9.42
N PHE A 363 -12.71 15.40 -9.85
CA PHE A 363 -12.13 15.33 -11.20
C PHE A 363 -11.35 16.60 -11.59
N SER A 364 -10.69 17.25 -10.60
CA SER A 364 -9.89 18.46 -10.75
C SER A 364 -8.40 18.11 -10.85
N TYR A 365 -8.02 17.28 -11.79
CA TYR A 365 -6.64 16.89 -12.04
C TYR A 365 -6.39 16.67 -13.52
N ASP A 366 -5.13 16.81 -13.93
CA ASP A 366 -4.64 16.42 -15.24
C ASP A 366 -3.47 15.45 -15.04
N SER A 367 -3.56 14.27 -15.62
CA SER A 367 -2.47 13.29 -15.63
C SER A 367 -1.60 13.50 -16.86
N GLU A 368 -0.49 14.20 -16.70
CA GLU A 368 0.54 14.33 -17.75
C GLU A 368 1.51 13.14 -17.66
N GLU A 369 1.09 11.98 -18.10
CA GLU A 369 2.02 10.89 -18.37
C GLU A 369 2.68 11.13 -19.73
N THR A 370 3.69 11.97 -19.81
CA THR A 370 4.29 12.36 -21.08
C THR A 370 5.41 11.42 -21.52
N ALA A 371 5.29 10.88 -22.73
CA ALA A 371 6.42 10.42 -23.52
C ALA A 371 7.21 11.66 -23.98
N GLY A 372 8.14 12.15 -23.19
CA GLY A 372 8.86 13.36 -23.55
C GLY A 372 9.83 13.89 -22.50
N GLY A 373 10.24 13.05 -21.55
CA GLY A 373 11.36 13.36 -20.64
C GLY A 373 11.02 14.23 -19.44
N LYS A 374 9.76 14.51 -19.15
CA LYS A 374 9.37 15.32 -17.99
C LYS A 374 8.84 14.53 -16.80
N GLY A 375 9.00 13.20 -16.78
CA GLY A 375 8.48 12.35 -15.70
C GLY A 375 6.95 12.16 -15.76
N GLN A 376 6.45 11.32 -14.88
CA GLN A 376 5.03 11.02 -14.74
C GLN A 376 4.45 11.93 -13.65
N ILE A 377 4.12 13.17 -14.02
CA ILE A 377 3.59 14.19 -13.10
C ILE A 377 2.08 14.28 -13.24
N ILE A 378 1.38 14.23 -12.13
CA ILE A 378 -0.05 14.48 -12.02
C ILE A 378 -0.23 15.88 -11.42
N ARG A 379 -1.01 16.71 -12.08
CA ARG A 379 -1.35 18.05 -11.60
C ARG A 379 -2.71 18.05 -10.94
N PHE A 380 -2.75 18.37 -9.66
CA PHE A 380 -3.97 18.48 -8.85
C PHE A 380 -4.33 19.91 -8.63
N TYR A 381 -5.53 20.30 -9.08
CA TYR A 381 -6.05 21.69 -8.94
C TYR A 381 -6.89 21.84 -7.69
N GLU A 382 -6.86 23.03 -7.07
CA GLU A 382 -7.87 23.40 -6.09
C GLU A 382 -9.26 23.38 -6.75
N VAL A 383 -10.25 22.82 -6.06
CA VAL A 383 -11.60 22.59 -6.62
C VAL A 383 -12.26 23.86 -7.13
N ASN A 384 -12.00 25.00 -6.48
CA ASN A 384 -12.62 26.29 -6.80
C ASN A 384 -11.67 27.27 -7.51
N ASP A 385 -10.41 26.91 -7.70
CA ASP A 385 -9.39 27.80 -8.27
C ASP A 385 -8.33 27.02 -9.06
N ARG A 386 -8.55 26.83 -10.34
CA ARG A 386 -7.61 26.09 -11.22
C ARG A 386 -6.28 26.81 -11.47
N THR A 387 -6.13 28.04 -10.99
CA THR A 387 -4.82 28.73 -11.04
C THR A 387 -3.86 28.23 -9.96
N LYS A 388 -4.40 27.59 -8.93
CA LYS A 388 -3.67 26.95 -7.86
C LYS A 388 -3.64 25.45 -8.05
N TYR A 389 -2.45 24.89 -8.06
CA TYR A 389 -2.25 23.47 -8.26
C TYR A 389 -1.03 22.96 -7.52
N THR A 390 -1.00 21.66 -7.34
CA THR A 390 0.14 20.91 -6.82
C THR A 390 0.51 19.83 -7.83
N ASP A 391 1.78 19.79 -8.22
CA ASP A 391 2.31 18.75 -9.08
C ASP A 391 2.91 17.63 -8.23
N VAL A 392 2.48 16.39 -8.46
CA VAL A 392 2.93 15.21 -7.72
C VAL A 392 3.30 14.10 -8.69
N SER A 393 4.42 13.43 -8.45
CA SER A 393 4.83 12.31 -9.30
C SER A 393 3.96 11.08 -9.08
N LEU A 394 3.82 10.25 -10.11
CA LEU A 394 3.14 8.95 -9.99
C LEU A 394 3.85 8.05 -8.96
N VAL A 395 5.19 8.14 -8.88
CA VAL A 395 6.00 7.43 -7.89
C VAL A 395 5.59 7.82 -6.48
N GLN A 396 5.41 9.13 -6.21
CA GLN A 396 4.96 9.63 -4.91
C GLN A 396 3.56 9.11 -4.57
N ILE A 397 2.61 9.14 -5.50
CA ILE A 397 1.25 8.63 -5.27
C ILE A 397 1.27 7.13 -4.94
N CYS A 398 2.05 6.32 -5.67
CA CYS A 398 2.21 4.90 -5.39
C CYS A 398 2.85 4.67 -4.01
N TYR A 399 3.83 5.48 -3.64
CA TYR A 399 4.49 5.40 -2.34
C TYR A 399 3.55 5.83 -1.20
N ASP A 400 2.74 6.86 -1.39
CA ASP A 400 1.72 7.27 -0.41
C ASP A 400 0.68 6.17 -0.18
N ILE A 401 0.23 5.47 -1.23
CA ILE A 401 -0.63 4.29 -1.11
C ILE A 401 0.02 3.23 -0.23
N TRP A 402 1.31 2.97 -0.42
CA TRP A 402 2.05 2.02 0.40
C TRP A 402 2.18 2.48 1.85
N GLN A 403 2.47 3.76 2.11
CA GLN A 403 2.53 4.30 3.46
C GLN A 403 1.16 4.22 4.16
N MET A 404 0.08 4.56 3.46
CA MET A 404 -1.29 4.40 3.96
C MET A 404 -1.63 2.94 4.26
N TYR A 405 -1.17 2.01 3.43
CA TYR A 405 -1.35 0.58 3.68
C TYR A 405 -0.66 0.13 4.98
N LYS A 406 0.56 0.60 5.23
CA LYS A 406 1.25 0.33 6.50
C LYS A 406 0.48 0.88 7.71
N CYS A 407 -0.17 2.04 7.57
CA CYS A 407 -1.05 2.57 8.61
C CYS A 407 -2.24 1.63 8.91
N LEU A 408 -2.79 0.94 7.89
CA LEU A 408 -3.87 -0.04 8.12
C LEU A 408 -3.45 -1.18 9.05
N GLY A 409 -2.18 -1.59 9.04
CA GLY A 409 -1.65 -2.59 9.97
C GLY A 409 -1.75 -2.14 11.42
N ILE A 410 -1.44 -0.86 11.70
CA ILE A 410 -1.59 -0.25 13.02
C ILE A 410 -3.05 -0.28 13.47
N PHE A 411 -3.96 0.15 12.61
CA PHE A 411 -5.38 0.15 12.90
C PHE A 411 -5.97 -1.25 13.07
N ASN A 412 -5.53 -2.22 12.26
CA ASN A 412 -5.96 -3.62 12.38
C ASN A 412 -5.63 -4.16 13.78
N GLU A 413 -4.42 -3.89 14.28
CA GLU A 413 -3.99 -4.29 15.62
C GLU A 413 -4.81 -3.61 16.73
N LEU A 414 -5.00 -2.30 16.64
CA LEU A 414 -5.81 -1.57 17.62
C LEU A 414 -7.27 -2.04 17.65
N ILE A 415 -7.88 -2.26 16.49
CA ILE A 415 -9.26 -2.74 16.39
C ILE A 415 -9.40 -4.13 17.01
N TYR A 416 -8.42 -5.02 16.77
CA TYR A 416 -8.41 -6.33 17.41
C TYR A 416 -8.42 -6.22 18.94
N HIS A 417 -7.58 -5.35 19.50
CA HIS A 417 -7.52 -5.15 20.95
C HIS A 417 -8.83 -4.57 21.51
N LEU A 418 -9.47 -3.64 20.81
CA LEU A 418 -10.78 -3.09 21.18
C LEU A 418 -11.86 -4.16 21.21
N GLU A 419 -11.93 -5.02 20.19
CA GLU A 419 -12.91 -6.11 20.11
C GLU A 419 -12.70 -7.14 21.21
N ILE A 420 -11.45 -7.54 21.50
CA ILE A 420 -11.16 -8.46 22.62
C ILE A 420 -11.60 -7.87 23.96
N GLN A 421 -11.39 -6.57 24.15
CA GLN A 421 -11.79 -5.91 25.39
C GLN A 421 -13.32 -5.80 25.51
N GLU A 422 -14.02 -5.54 24.41
CA GLU A 422 -15.49 -5.56 24.37
C GLU A 422 -16.04 -6.94 24.72
N LEU A 423 -15.53 -8.02 24.13
CA LEU A 423 -15.90 -9.39 24.43
C LEU A 423 -15.65 -9.78 25.89
N SER A 424 -14.54 -9.32 26.48
CA SER A 424 -14.19 -9.64 27.86
C SER A 424 -15.14 -9.03 28.91
N LYS A 425 -15.84 -7.94 28.55
CA LYS A 425 -16.86 -7.31 29.42
C LYS A 425 -18.15 -8.12 29.49
N GLY A 426 -18.47 -8.82 28.40
CA GLY A 426 -19.64 -9.72 28.35
C GLY A 426 -19.43 -11.03 29.11
N GLN A 427 -18.19 -11.39 29.39
CA GLN A 427 -17.82 -12.61 30.11
C GLN A 427 -17.03 -12.24 31.36
N THR A 428 -17.58 -12.43 32.53
CA THR A 428 -16.98 -12.22 33.87
C THR A 428 -15.77 -13.15 34.16
N THR A 429 -15.05 -13.60 33.16
CA THR A 429 -13.91 -14.51 33.29
C THR A 429 -12.62 -13.82 32.86
N ARG A 430 -11.67 -13.71 33.78
CA ARG A 430 -10.32 -13.20 33.58
C ARG A 430 -9.62 -13.93 32.43
N LEU A 431 -9.59 -13.34 31.24
CA LEU A 431 -8.68 -13.74 30.18
C LEU A 431 -7.27 -13.24 30.54
N SER A 432 -6.38 -14.17 30.91
CA SER A 432 -4.96 -13.87 31.03
C SER A 432 -4.42 -13.63 29.61
N LEU A 433 -4.20 -12.36 29.27
CA LEU A 433 -3.52 -11.94 28.06
C LEU A 433 -2.05 -12.35 28.19
N LYS A 434 -1.67 -13.51 27.69
CA LYS A 434 -0.26 -13.85 27.49
C LYS A 434 0.16 -13.31 26.11
N PRO A 435 1.21 -12.50 26.01
CA PRO A 435 1.77 -12.15 24.72
C PRO A 435 2.28 -13.41 24.02
N PHE A 436 1.88 -13.62 22.78
CA PHE A 436 2.43 -14.67 21.94
C PHE A 436 3.82 -14.25 21.48
N LEU A 437 4.85 -14.86 22.03
CA LEU A 437 6.19 -14.84 21.44
C LEU A 437 6.17 -15.79 20.25
N VAL A 438 6.17 -15.26 19.06
CA VAL A 438 6.53 -16.00 17.86
C VAL A 438 8.04 -16.21 17.94
N HIS A 439 8.47 -17.44 18.24
CA HIS A 439 9.85 -17.80 18.06
C HIS A 439 10.13 -17.90 16.56
N THR A 440 10.94 -16.95 16.06
CA THR A 440 11.58 -17.02 14.73
C THR A 440 12.70 -18.03 14.72
#